data_978ddadd5902925fa4046dfa9aaf7738
#
_entry.id   978ddadd5902925fa4046dfa9aaf7738
#
_cell.length_a   1.000
_cell.length_b   1.000
_cell.length_c   1.000
_cell.angle_alpha   90.00
_cell.angle_beta   90.00
_cell.angle_gamma   90.00
#
_symmetry.space_group_name_H-M   'P 1'
#
loop_
_entity.id
_entity.type
_entity.pdbx_description
1 polymer ?
#
loop_
_entity_poly.entity_id
_entity_poly.type
_entity_poly.pdbx_seq_one_letter_code
_entity_poly.pdbx_strand_id
1 'polypeptide(L)'
;MLPIVQINLQRNYGGGETYTRSIIRALFELGRNLHLITHPKADFWSQLDLPLSIVIKPLNDAKSLILFLSGFNDKGILLSHGPLKQELIDAARSCGWQIMAICHMPPQGRRSDEFNDHQLVFGVSDYVIDGLRKNNVNTWPTALLGTADLTPRGPSNGSLKKASEYLWDTKKARDVVLGYFNNGFEFLRKRTIFIKKPGITLGIFSRITPIKQFPLLFSILAPIISKYPNVNLEIFGAGGFASIRDFKRSLAPCKHQVRFWGAQMDPALVFRNLDFLMAGLPEKEALGLNVIEAQFLNVPVLAVRAPPFTQTILGNKTGFFFRDPREDCGEEFHELLLEILSGSSLKLEPVKHPEHLELFSFQNFKMRLSLTPLLRGDIP
;
A
#
# COMPACT_ATOMS: atom_id res chain seq x y z
N MET A 1 -8.09 -13.70 -28.07
CA MET A 1 -7.49 -13.54 -26.71
C MET A 1 -8.62 -13.42 -25.71
N LEU A 2 -8.59 -14.15 -24.60
CA LEU A 2 -9.63 -14.08 -23.57
C LEU A 2 -9.73 -12.66 -22.98
N PRO A 3 -10.93 -12.10 -22.84
CA PRO A 3 -11.13 -10.83 -22.18
C PRO A 3 -10.79 -10.92 -20.68
N ILE A 4 -10.19 -9.86 -20.11
CA ILE A 4 -9.90 -9.75 -18.69
C ILE A 4 -10.65 -8.55 -18.16
N VAL A 5 -11.56 -8.81 -17.22
CA VAL A 5 -12.26 -7.76 -16.47
C VAL A 5 -11.71 -7.72 -15.05
N GLN A 6 -11.16 -6.60 -14.65
CA GLN A 6 -10.73 -6.40 -13.26
C GLN A 6 -11.91 -5.90 -12.41
N ILE A 7 -11.98 -6.32 -11.16
CA ILE A 7 -12.95 -5.82 -10.19
C ILE A 7 -12.27 -5.41 -8.89
N ASN A 8 -12.35 -4.12 -8.56
CA ASN A 8 -11.84 -3.54 -7.31
C ASN A 8 -12.94 -2.72 -6.63
N LEU A 9 -13.50 -3.25 -5.56
CA LEU A 9 -14.63 -2.65 -4.85
C LEU A 9 -14.21 -1.83 -3.61
N GLN A 10 -12.96 -1.42 -3.54
CA GLN A 10 -12.50 -0.55 -2.47
C GLN A 10 -13.00 0.89 -2.66
N ARG A 11 -13.38 1.53 -1.55
CA ARG A 11 -13.91 2.91 -1.54
C ARG A 11 -12.83 3.97 -1.45
N ASN A 12 -11.66 3.61 -0.90
CA ASN A 12 -10.60 4.55 -0.58
C ASN A 12 -9.31 4.11 -1.25
N TYR A 13 -8.58 5.07 -1.80
CA TYR A 13 -7.28 4.81 -2.41
C TYR A 13 -6.24 4.33 -1.40
N GLY A 14 -5.44 3.34 -1.77
CA GLY A 14 -4.34 2.79 -0.98
C GLY A 14 -3.41 1.88 -1.80
N GLY A 15 -2.65 1.03 -1.13
CA GLY A 15 -1.68 0.14 -1.79
C GLY A 15 -2.32 -0.86 -2.76
N GLY A 16 -3.51 -1.37 -2.45
CA GLY A 16 -4.26 -2.26 -3.36
C GLY A 16 -4.65 -1.57 -4.67
N GLU A 17 -5.07 -0.31 -4.60
CA GLU A 17 -5.45 0.50 -5.75
C GLU A 17 -4.22 0.92 -6.57
N THR A 18 -3.09 1.22 -5.91
CA THR A 18 -1.80 1.43 -6.58
C THR A 18 -1.40 0.17 -7.36
N TYR A 19 -1.54 -0.98 -6.74
CA TYR A 19 -1.25 -2.26 -7.38
C TYR A 19 -2.20 -2.55 -8.56
N THR A 20 -3.51 -2.30 -8.41
CA THR A 20 -4.49 -2.41 -9.50
C THR A 20 -4.10 -1.54 -10.69
N ARG A 21 -3.67 -0.29 -10.44
CA ARG A 21 -3.15 0.62 -11.47
C ARG A 21 -1.94 0.03 -12.20
N SER A 22 -1.02 -0.60 -11.49
CA SER A 22 0.13 -1.27 -12.11
C SER A 22 -0.28 -2.41 -13.02
N ILE A 23 -1.29 -3.22 -12.65
CA ILE A 23 -1.86 -4.26 -13.53
C ILE A 23 -2.50 -3.63 -14.77
N ILE A 24 -3.29 -2.56 -14.60
CA ILE A 24 -3.91 -1.86 -15.73
C ILE A 24 -2.85 -1.43 -16.73
N ARG A 25 -1.77 -0.78 -16.27
CA ARG A 25 -0.67 -0.34 -17.12
C ARG A 25 0.04 -1.52 -17.80
N ALA A 26 0.31 -2.60 -17.06
CA ALA A 26 0.95 -3.79 -17.62
C ALA A 26 0.09 -4.47 -18.69
N LEU A 27 -1.21 -4.62 -18.46
CA LEU A 27 -2.15 -5.17 -19.42
C LEU A 27 -2.27 -4.29 -20.67
N PHE A 28 -2.26 -2.96 -20.49
CA PHE A 28 -2.27 -2.02 -21.61
C PHE A 28 -1.03 -2.19 -22.49
N GLU A 29 0.17 -2.24 -21.89
CA GLU A 29 1.41 -2.45 -22.65
C GLU A 29 1.50 -3.84 -23.30
N LEU A 30 0.72 -4.81 -22.79
CA LEU A 30 0.57 -6.15 -23.38
C LEU A 30 -0.55 -6.21 -24.43
N GLY A 31 -1.10 -5.07 -24.82
CA GLY A 31 -2.12 -4.96 -25.88
C GLY A 31 -3.48 -5.53 -25.51
N ARG A 32 -3.82 -5.54 -24.20
CA ARG A 32 -5.11 -6.07 -23.73
C ARG A 32 -6.19 -5.00 -23.67
N ASN A 33 -7.44 -5.38 -23.98
CA ASN A 33 -8.60 -4.54 -23.71
C ASN A 33 -8.79 -4.38 -22.20
N LEU A 34 -9.01 -3.14 -21.77
CA LEU A 34 -9.03 -2.80 -20.36
C LEU A 34 -10.46 -2.54 -19.88
N HIS A 35 -10.85 -3.31 -18.88
CA HIS A 35 -12.13 -3.16 -18.20
C HIS A 35 -11.90 -3.18 -16.70
N LEU A 36 -12.46 -2.19 -15.99
CA LEU A 36 -12.39 -2.09 -14.55
C LEU A 36 -13.79 -1.87 -13.97
N ILE A 37 -14.22 -2.80 -13.15
CA ILE A 37 -15.42 -2.65 -12.32
C ILE A 37 -15.02 -2.08 -10.98
N THR A 38 -15.69 -1.01 -10.54
CA THR A 38 -15.36 -0.26 -9.34
C THR A 38 -16.51 -0.18 -8.36
N HIS A 39 -16.22 0.22 -7.12
CA HIS A 39 -17.26 0.62 -6.19
C HIS A 39 -17.89 1.95 -6.66
N PRO A 40 -19.24 2.13 -6.58
CA PRO A 40 -19.92 3.34 -7.07
C PRO A 40 -19.47 4.67 -6.42
N LYS A 41 -18.85 4.59 -5.25
CA LYS A 41 -18.33 5.75 -4.51
C LYS A 41 -16.79 5.87 -4.57
N ALA A 42 -16.16 5.24 -5.55
CA ALA A 42 -14.69 5.27 -5.74
C ALA A 42 -14.31 6.26 -6.85
N ASP A 43 -14.66 7.55 -6.65
CA ASP A 43 -14.45 8.60 -7.65
C ASP A 43 -12.98 8.88 -7.96
N PHE A 44 -12.07 8.42 -7.11
CA PHE A 44 -10.62 8.61 -7.31
C PHE A 44 -10.10 7.94 -8.58
N TRP A 45 -10.76 6.91 -9.11
CA TRP A 45 -10.33 6.25 -10.35
C TRP A 45 -10.31 7.21 -11.55
N SER A 46 -11.24 8.16 -11.60
CA SER A 46 -11.28 9.18 -12.66
C SER A 46 -10.20 10.25 -12.55
N GLN A 47 -9.53 10.33 -11.40
CA GLN A 47 -8.47 11.30 -11.13
C GLN A 47 -7.07 10.73 -11.32
N LEU A 48 -6.98 9.41 -11.52
CA LEU A 48 -5.70 8.74 -11.77
C LEU A 48 -5.32 8.82 -13.25
N ASP A 49 -4.02 8.93 -13.49
CA ASP A 49 -3.46 8.80 -14.83
C ASP A 49 -3.55 7.33 -15.26
N LEU A 50 -4.62 7.00 -15.99
CA LEU A 50 -4.93 5.68 -16.54
C LEU A 50 -4.97 5.75 -18.07
N PRO A 51 -4.73 4.62 -18.77
CA PRO A 51 -4.87 4.58 -20.24
C PRO A 51 -6.26 5.03 -20.68
N LEU A 52 -6.34 5.89 -21.71
CA LEU A 52 -7.61 6.44 -22.21
C LEU A 52 -8.58 5.37 -22.74
N SER A 53 -8.07 4.21 -23.12
CA SER A 53 -8.86 3.08 -23.62
C SER A 53 -9.56 2.28 -22.53
N ILE A 54 -9.31 2.58 -21.25
CA ILE A 54 -9.94 1.83 -20.15
C ILE A 54 -11.43 2.12 -20.05
N VAL A 55 -12.23 1.06 -19.93
CA VAL A 55 -13.66 1.16 -19.63
C VAL A 55 -13.87 0.97 -18.13
N ILE A 56 -14.26 2.03 -17.43
CA ILE A 56 -14.55 1.99 -15.99
C ILE A 56 -16.05 1.95 -15.78
N LYS A 57 -16.53 0.95 -15.03
CA LYS A 57 -17.96 0.77 -14.72
C LYS A 57 -18.19 0.63 -13.21
N PRO A 58 -19.08 1.42 -12.59
CA PRO A 58 -19.48 1.19 -11.23
C PRO A 58 -20.34 -0.07 -11.13
N LEU A 59 -20.12 -0.88 -10.08
CA LEU A 59 -20.91 -2.06 -9.78
C LEU A 59 -21.99 -1.70 -8.75
N ASN A 60 -23.24 -1.81 -9.12
CA ASN A 60 -24.36 -1.56 -8.23
C ASN A 60 -24.82 -2.85 -7.51
N ASP A 61 -24.94 -3.95 -8.24
CA ASP A 61 -25.42 -5.25 -7.76
C ASP A 61 -24.96 -6.41 -8.68
N ALA A 62 -25.33 -7.65 -8.32
CA ALA A 62 -25.02 -8.83 -9.11
C ALA A 62 -25.71 -8.82 -10.49
N LYS A 63 -26.90 -8.22 -10.62
CA LYS A 63 -27.60 -8.12 -11.91
C LYS A 63 -26.84 -7.24 -12.90
N SER A 64 -26.29 -6.12 -12.41
CA SER A 64 -25.47 -5.23 -13.25
C SER A 64 -24.15 -5.93 -13.68
N LEU A 65 -23.60 -6.81 -12.84
CA LEU A 65 -22.45 -7.64 -13.22
C LEU A 65 -22.81 -8.62 -14.35
N ILE A 66 -23.92 -9.35 -14.22
CA ILE A 66 -24.41 -10.28 -15.26
C ILE A 66 -24.60 -9.54 -16.58
N LEU A 67 -25.30 -8.39 -16.56
CA LEU A 67 -25.55 -7.60 -17.74
C LEU A 67 -24.23 -7.16 -18.42
N PHE A 68 -23.26 -6.74 -17.63
CA PHE A 68 -21.96 -6.33 -18.16
C PHE A 68 -21.19 -7.50 -18.76
N LEU A 69 -21.08 -8.63 -18.04
CA LEU A 69 -20.33 -9.81 -18.50
C LEU A 69 -20.99 -10.52 -19.68
N SER A 70 -22.32 -10.49 -19.77
CA SER A 70 -23.08 -11.04 -20.90
C SER A 70 -22.91 -10.25 -22.21
N GLY A 71 -22.45 -9.00 -22.13
CA GLY A 71 -22.16 -8.18 -23.30
C GLY A 71 -20.88 -8.55 -24.05
N PHE A 72 -20.07 -9.48 -23.53
CA PHE A 72 -18.87 -9.98 -24.21
C PHE A 72 -19.20 -11.19 -25.09
N ASN A 73 -18.66 -11.20 -26.32
CA ASN A 73 -18.82 -12.34 -27.25
C ASN A 73 -18.10 -13.59 -26.71
N ASP A 74 -16.89 -13.40 -26.18
CA ASP A 74 -16.08 -14.48 -25.60
C ASP A 74 -16.14 -14.45 -24.10
N LYS A 75 -16.12 -15.63 -23.47
CA LYS A 75 -15.97 -15.76 -22.03
C LYS A 75 -14.53 -15.51 -21.63
N GLY A 76 -14.31 -14.92 -20.46
CA GLY A 76 -13.00 -14.50 -20.05
C GLY A 76 -12.73 -14.69 -18.56
N ILE A 77 -11.83 -13.90 -18.02
CA ILE A 77 -11.40 -13.93 -16.64
C ILE A 77 -11.92 -12.68 -15.90
N LEU A 78 -12.65 -12.90 -14.83
CA LEU A 78 -12.95 -11.87 -13.82
C LEU A 78 -11.84 -11.90 -12.76
N LEU A 79 -10.94 -10.91 -12.78
CA LEU A 79 -9.83 -10.79 -11.85
C LEU A 79 -10.20 -9.85 -10.70
N SER A 80 -10.44 -10.40 -9.53
CA SER A 80 -10.78 -9.61 -8.35
C SER A 80 -9.54 -9.15 -7.58
N HIS A 81 -9.62 -7.95 -6.99
CA HIS A 81 -8.59 -7.38 -6.12
C HIS A 81 -8.95 -7.60 -4.63
N GLY A 82 -9.24 -8.83 -4.29
CA GLY A 82 -9.67 -9.32 -2.98
C GLY A 82 -10.79 -10.36 -3.13
N PRO A 83 -11.25 -10.95 -2.02
CA PRO A 83 -12.33 -11.93 -2.07
C PRO A 83 -13.64 -11.25 -2.51
N LEU A 84 -14.40 -11.94 -3.35
CA LEU A 84 -15.72 -11.52 -3.77
C LEU A 84 -16.81 -12.14 -2.88
N LYS A 85 -17.92 -11.45 -2.75
CA LYS A 85 -19.12 -12.00 -2.15
C LYS A 85 -19.68 -13.11 -3.03
N GLN A 86 -20.28 -14.13 -2.42
CA GLN A 86 -20.83 -15.30 -3.12
C GLN A 86 -21.80 -14.91 -4.24
N GLU A 87 -22.68 -13.94 -4.02
CA GLU A 87 -23.61 -13.42 -5.04
C GLU A 87 -22.93 -12.96 -6.35
N LEU A 88 -21.72 -12.38 -6.24
CA LEU A 88 -20.94 -11.91 -7.41
C LEU A 88 -20.19 -13.08 -8.07
N ILE A 89 -19.75 -14.05 -7.29
CA ILE A 89 -19.13 -15.27 -7.77
C ILE A 89 -20.15 -16.08 -8.60
N ASP A 90 -21.35 -16.26 -8.07
CA ASP A 90 -22.43 -17.00 -8.73
C ASP A 90 -22.89 -16.28 -10.01
N ALA A 91 -22.96 -14.94 -9.97
CA ALA A 91 -23.26 -14.12 -11.13
C ALA A 91 -22.20 -14.28 -12.25
N ALA A 92 -20.92 -14.26 -11.91
CA ALA A 92 -19.86 -14.44 -12.90
C ALA A 92 -19.84 -15.89 -13.46
N ARG A 93 -20.02 -16.90 -12.61
CA ARG A 93 -20.11 -18.31 -12.99
C ARG A 93 -21.31 -18.56 -13.92
N SER A 94 -22.48 -17.97 -13.65
CA SER A 94 -23.65 -18.11 -14.50
C SER A 94 -23.44 -17.55 -15.93
N CYS A 95 -22.52 -16.60 -16.06
CA CYS A 95 -22.08 -16.06 -17.35
C CYS A 95 -20.96 -16.88 -18.02
N GLY A 96 -20.47 -17.96 -17.37
CA GLY A 96 -19.38 -18.81 -17.87
C GLY A 96 -17.98 -18.18 -17.72
N TRP A 97 -17.82 -17.19 -16.83
CA TRP A 97 -16.53 -16.53 -16.58
C TRP A 97 -15.70 -17.30 -15.55
N GLN A 98 -14.40 -17.32 -15.77
CA GLN A 98 -13.43 -17.80 -14.80
C GLN A 98 -13.18 -16.73 -13.73
N ILE A 99 -13.06 -17.13 -12.46
CA ILE A 99 -12.91 -16.20 -11.36
C ILE A 99 -11.54 -16.41 -10.72
N MET A 100 -10.69 -15.40 -10.82
CA MET A 100 -9.38 -15.37 -10.19
C MET A 100 -9.28 -14.19 -9.24
N ALA A 101 -8.39 -14.27 -8.27
CA ALA A 101 -8.21 -13.18 -7.31
C ALA A 101 -6.74 -12.82 -7.11
N ILE A 102 -6.51 -11.57 -6.69
CA ILE A 102 -5.25 -11.11 -6.14
C ILE A 102 -5.45 -10.85 -4.64
N CYS A 103 -4.65 -11.51 -3.82
CA CYS A 103 -4.65 -11.31 -2.38
C CYS A 103 -3.66 -10.20 -2.01
N HIS A 104 -4.19 -9.03 -1.60
CA HIS A 104 -3.44 -7.85 -1.21
C HIS A 104 -3.15 -7.74 0.29
N MET A 105 -3.58 -8.71 1.07
CA MET A 105 -3.41 -8.70 2.53
C MET A 105 -2.96 -10.09 2.98
N PRO A 106 -2.13 -10.19 4.03
CA PRO A 106 -1.84 -11.49 4.60
C PRO A 106 -3.16 -12.15 5.05
N PRO A 107 -3.45 -13.38 4.64
CA PRO A 107 -4.64 -14.08 5.09
C PRO A 107 -4.48 -14.41 6.58
N GLN A 108 -5.40 -13.92 7.39
CA GLN A 108 -5.45 -14.18 8.82
C GLN A 108 -6.83 -14.72 9.17
N GLY A 109 -6.90 -15.97 9.63
CA GLY A 109 -8.14 -16.61 10.09
C GLY A 109 -9.19 -16.71 8.97
N ARG A 110 -10.41 -16.26 9.25
CA ARG A 110 -11.58 -16.40 8.36
C ARG A 110 -11.46 -15.80 6.96
N ARG A 111 -10.47 -14.92 6.72
CA ARG A 111 -10.31 -14.27 5.40
C ARG A 111 -9.74 -15.18 4.32
N SER A 112 -9.06 -16.26 4.68
CA SER A 112 -8.58 -17.23 3.69
C SER A 112 -9.71 -18.03 3.07
N ASP A 113 -10.74 -18.39 3.85
CA ASP A 113 -11.89 -19.15 3.38
C ASP A 113 -12.70 -18.39 2.32
N GLU A 114 -12.67 -17.05 2.36
CA GLU A 114 -13.30 -16.18 1.36
C GLU A 114 -12.71 -16.33 -0.05
N PHE A 115 -11.53 -16.97 -0.21
CA PHE A 115 -10.90 -17.23 -1.50
C PHE A 115 -11.20 -18.63 -2.08
N ASN A 116 -11.82 -19.54 -1.32
CA ASN A 116 -12.02 -20.95 -1.74
C ASN A 116 -12.86 -21.08 -3.03
N ASP A 117 -13.72 -20.10 -3.31
CA ASP A 117 -14.54 -20.07 -4.51
C ASP A 117 -13.87 -19.45 -5.74
N HIS A 118 -12.61 -19.01 -5.60
CA HIS A 118 -11.80 -18.53 -6.71
C HIS A 118 -10.98 -19.71 -7.28
N GLN A 119 -10.95 -19.84 -8.60
CA GLN A 119 -10.23 -20.93 -9.28
C GLN A 119 -8.73 -20.86 -9.06
N LEU A 120 -8.19 -19.64 -8.97
CA LEU A 120 -6.77 -19.39 -8.71
C LEU A 120 -6.58 -18.06 -7.99
N VAL A 121 -5.69 -18.04 -7.01
CA VAL A 121 -5.37 -16.82 -6.25
C VAL A 121 -3.89 -16.48 -6.39
N PHE A 122 -3.60 -15.24 -6.75
CA PHE A 122 -2.25 -14.69 -6.80
C PHE A 122 -1.92 -13.97 -5.49
N GLY A 123 -0.77 -14.25 -4.92
CA GLY A 123 -0.26 -13.48 -3.78
C GLY A 123 0.70 -12.39 -4.23
N VAL A 124 0.65 -11.24 -3.56
CA VAL A 124 1.53 -10.10 -3.87
C VAL A 124 2.94 -10.24 -3.26
N SER A 125 3.16 -11.24 -2.42
CA SER A 125 4.45 -11.62 -1.84
C SER A 125 4.46 -13.11 -1.50
N ASP A 126 5.63 -13.68 -1.25
CA ASP A 126 5.76 -15.07 -0.81
C ASP A 126 5.09 -15.26 0.56
N TYR A 127 5.18 -14.26 1.43
CA TYR A 127 4.49 -14.25 2.72
C TYR A 127 2.97 -14.43 2.58
N VAL A 128 2.36 -13.76 1.60
CA VAL A 128 0.92 -13.89 1.31
C VAL A 128 0.60 -15.28 0.74
N ILE A 129 1.43 -15.77 -0.21
CA ILE A 129 1.26 -17.12 -0.80
C ILE A 129 1.34 -18.20 0.27
N ASP A 130 2.34 -18.15 1.14
CA ASP A 130 2.52 -19.13 2.21
C ASP A 130 1.33 -19.13 3.18
N GLY A 131 0.81 -17.95 3.50
CA GLY A 131 -0.39 -17.81 4.29
C GLY A 131 -1.65 -18.42 3.63
N LEU A 132 -1.82 -18.21 2.32
CA LEU A 132 -2.91 -18.80 1.55
C LEU A 132 -2.81 -20.33 1.48
N ARG A 133 -1.61 -20.86 1.18
CA ARG A 133 -1.35 -22.30 1.09
C ARG A 133 -1.59 -23.02 2.41
N LYS A 134 -1.21 -22.43 3.54
CA LYS A 134 -1.50 -22.97 4.89
C LYS A 134 -2.99 -23.13 5.13
N ASN A 135 -3.83 -22.42 4.42
CA ASN A 135 -5.28 -22.48 4.48
C ASN A 135 -5.91 -23.22 3.27
N ASN A 136 -5.13 -24.01 2.55
CA ASN A 136 -5.57 -24.82 1.41
C ASN A 136 -6.20 -24.04 0.25
N VAL A 137 -5.85 -22.76 0.09
CA VAL A 137 -6.29 -21.96 -1.06
C VAL A 137 -5.46 -22.32 -2.28
N ASN A 138 -6.11 -22.54 -3.44
CA ASN A 138 -5.41 -22.78 -4.70
C ASN A 138 -4.68 -21.51 -5.15
N THR A 139 -3.35 -21.53 -5.10
CA THR A 139 -2.52 -20.35 -5.38
C THR A 139 -1.61 -20.53 -6.57
N TRP A 140 -1.38 -19.45 -7.31
CA TRP A 140 -0.26 -19.39 -8.25
C TRP A 140 1.07 -19.59 -7.51
N PRO A 141 2.01 -20.39 -8.05
CA PRO A 141 3.20 -20.79 -7.29
C PRO A 141 4.18 -19.67 -6.97
N THR A 142 4.22 -18.61 -7.76
CA THR A 142 5.17 -17.49 -7.62
C THR A 142 4.46 -16.19 -7.29
N ALA A 143 5.06 -15.38 -6.43
CA ALA A 143 4.49 -14.09 -6.07
C ALA A 143 4.47 -13.13 -7.27
N LEU A 144 3.34 -12.46 -7.46
CA LEU A 144 3.24 -11.28 -8.31
C LEU A 144 3.70 -10.06 -7.50
N LEU A 145 5.02 -9.94 -7.28
CA LEU A 145 5.58 -8.82 -6.55
C LEU A 145 5.16 -7.50 -7.19
N GLY A 146 4.62 -6.59 -6.39
CA GLY A 146 4.26 -5.26 -6.84
C GLY A 146 5.47 -4.44 -7.27
N THR A 147 5.22 -3.33 -7.92
CA THR A 147 6.24 -2.42 -8.43
C THR A 147 6.14 -1.06 -7.76
N ALA A 148 7.25 -0.33 -7.71
CA ALA A 148 7.25 1.07 -7.32
C ALA A 148 6.39 1.90 -8.28
N ASP A 149 5.50 2.70 -7.72
CA ASP A 149 4.73 3.69 -8.47
C ASP A 149 4.97 5.09 -7.89
N LEU A 150 5.94 5.78 -8.47
CA LEU A 150 6.36 7.12 -8.06
C LEU A 150 5.57 8.23 -8.77
N THR A 151 4.58 7.86 -9.59
CA THR A 151 3.74 8.84 -10.28
C THR A 151 2.90 9.61 -9.27
N PRO A 152 2.82 10.94 -9.37
CA PRO A 152 1.93 11.74 -8.54
C PRO A 152 0.47 11.23 -8.64
N ARG A 153 -0.20 11.15 -7.51
CA ARG A 153 -1.58 10.63 -7.37
C ARG A 153 -2.63 11.75 -7.52
N GLY A 154 -2.18 12.92 -7.99
CA GLY A 154 -2.99 14.13 -8.19
C GLY A 154 -2.10 15.31 -8.53
N PRO A 155 -2.67 16.53 -8.62
CA PRO A 155 -1.91 17.73 -8.94
C PRO A 155 -0.75 17.95 -7.95
N SER A 156 0.48 17.97 -8.46
CA SER A 156 1.68 18.30 -7.67
C SER A 156 2.17 19.68 -8.07
N ASN A 157 2.38 20.54 -7.08
CA ASN A 157 2.91 21.89 -7.26
C ASN A 157 4.36 22.05 -6.76
N GLY A 158 5.07 20.93 -6.64
CA GLY A 158 6.49 20.91 -6.27
C GLY A 158 6.79 21.24 -4.80
N SER A 159 5.77 21.39 -3.93
CA SER A 159 5.97 21.67 -2.52
C SER A 159 5.06 20.80 -1.63
N LEU A 160 5.63 20.28 -0.56
CA LEU A 160 4.85 19.58 0.47
C LEU A 160 4.12 20.61 1.33
N LYS A 161 2.81 20.59 1.30
CA LYS A 161 1.95 21.46 2.10
C LYS A 161 1.19 20.66 3.13
N LYS A 162 0.96 21.25 4.29
CA LYS A 162 0.18 20.62 5.35
C LYS A 162 -1.25 20.39 4.85
N ALA A 163 -1.66 19.12 4.87
CA ALA A 163 -3.03 18.68 4.57
C ALA A 163 -3.71 18.15 5.84
N SER A 164 -4.99 17.82 5.74
CA SER A 164 -5.70 17.19 6.84
C SER A 164 -5.10 15.80 7.15
N GLU A 165 -4.87 15.55 8.42
CA GLU A 165 -4.46 14.24 8.94
C GLU A 165 -5.66 13.30 9.15
N TYR A 166 -6.88 13.81 8.96
CA TYR A 166 -8.11 13.06 9.20
C TYR A 166 -8.81 12.69 7.89
N LEU A 167 -9.21 11.42 7.81
CA LEU A 167 -10.19 10.90 6.85
C LEU A 167 -11.52 10.80 7.59
N TRP A 168 -12.44 11.75 7.30
CA TRP A 168 -13.71 11.82 7.97
C TRP A 168 -14.70 10.79 7.40
N ASP A 169 -15.30 9.99 8.28
CA ASP A 169 -16.31 9.01 7.90
C ASP A 169 -17.69 9.70 7.80
N THR A 170 -18.16 9.92 6.58
CA THR A 170 -19.47 10.55 6.31
C THR A 170 -20.67 9.78 6.86
N LYS A 171 -20.49 8.55 7.33
CA LYS A 171 -21.54 7.76 7.99
C LYS A 171 -21.69 8.08 9.48
N LYS A 172 -20.74 8.76 10.09
CA LYS A 172 -20.75 9.12 11.51
C LYS A 172 -21.09 10.60 11.66
N ALA A 173 -22.22 10.89 12.29
CA ALA A 173 -22.69 12.28 12.51
C ALA A 173 -21.59 13.16 13.14
N ARG A 174 -20.82 12.64 14.11
CA ARG A 174 -19.69 13.34 14.71
C ARG A 174 -18.63 13.71 13.67
N ASP A 175 -18.27 12.76 12.79
CA ASP A 175 -17.22 12.97 11.79
C ASP A 175 -17.68 13.94 10.70
N VAL A 176 -18.97 13.97 10.40
CA VAL A 176 -19.58 14.97 9.49
C VAL A 176 -19.44 16.37 10.08
N VAL A 177 -19.84 16.56 11.35
CA VAL A 177 -19.75 17.87 12.03
C VAL A 177 -18.30 18.33 12.13
N LEU A 178 -17.40 17.46 12.61
CA LEU A 178 -15.98 17.78 12.73
C LEU A 178 -15.31 18.03 11.37
N GLY A 179 -15.75 17.31 10.32
CA GLY A 179 -15.29 17.53 8.95
C GLY A 179 -15.65 18.90 8.42
N TYR A 180 -16.87 19.38 8.73
CA TYR A 180 -17.31 20.73 8.35
C TYR A 180 -16.43 21.82 8.97
N PHE A 181 -16.17 21.72 10.29
CA PHE A 181 -15.27 22.64 10.98
C PHE A 181 -13.83 22.53 10.47
N ASN A 182 -13.37 21.32 10.20
CA ASN A 182 -12.02 21.09 9.68
C ASN A 182 -11.80 21.73 8.31
N ASN A 183 -12.80 21.70 7.42
CA ASN A 183 -12.72 22.30 6.09
C ASN A 183 -12.56 23.84 6.17
N GLY A 184 -13.19 24.50 7.15
CA GLY A 184 -13.00 25.93 7.38
C GLY A 184 -11.55 26.29 7.76
N PHE A 185 -10.84 25.41 8.46
CA PHE A 185 -9.44 25.61 8.82
C PHE A 185 -8.43 25.12 7.76
N GLU A 186 -8.88 24.45 6.72
CA GLU A 186 -8.02 23.90 5.67
C GLU A 186 -7.24 24.99 4.92
N PHE A 187 -7.86 26.16 4.73
CA PHE A 187 -7.21 27.31 4.09
C PHE A 187 -5.99 27.81 4.87
N LEU A 188 -6.03 27.82 6.20
CA LEU A 188 -4.92 28.21 7.04
C LEU A 188 -3.81 27.13 7.05
N ARG A 189 -4.18 25.85 7.02
CA ARG A 189 -3.23 24.72 6.97
C ARG A 189 -2.44 24.69 5.68
N LYS A 190 -3.06 24.93 4.53
CA LYS A 190 -2.41 24.93 3.20
C LYS A 190 -1.29 25.96 3.06
N ARG A 191 -1.18 26.92 3.98
CA ARG A 191 -0.08 27.90 4.02
C ARG A 191 1.20 27.35 4.64
N THR A 192 1.12 26.27 5.43
CA THR A 192 2.31 25.67 6.07
C THR A 192 3.02 24.77 5.08
N ILE A 193 4.22 25.18 4.66
CA ILE A 193 5.10 24.43 3.75
C ILE A 193 6.08 23.61 4.59
N PHE A 194 6.39 22.41 4.11
CA PHE A 194 7.41 21.57 4.71
C PHE A 194 8.80 22.21 4.56
N ILE A 195 9.50 22.32 5.67
CA ILE A 195 10.92 22.66 5.72
C ILE A 195 11.60 21.56 6.52
N LYS A 196 12.61 20.92 5.92
CA LYS A 196 13.42 19.89 6.59
C LYS A 196 14.18 20.53 7.76
N LYS A 197 14.04 19.94 8.95
CA LYS A 197 14.77 20.37 10.14
C LYS A 197 16.19 19.80 10.14
N PRO A 198 17.15 20.45 10.82
CA PRO A 198 18.45 19.84 11.08
C PRO A 198 18.34 18.50 11.81
N GLY A 199 19.32 17.61 11.59
CA GLY A 199 19.36 16.29 12.18
C GLY A 199 18.78 15.21 11.27
N ILE A 200 18.53 14.02 11.84
CA ILE A 200 18.01 12.85 11.11
C ILE A 200 16.49 12.97 10.98
N THR A 201 15.99 12.77 9.78
CA THR A 201 14.56 12.79 9.47
C THR A 201 14.06 11.36 9.21
N LEU A 202 13.37 10.80 10.19
CA LEU A 202 12.62 9.55 10.04
C LEU A 202 11.23 9.89 9.47
N GLY A 203 10.81 9.20 8.42
CA GLY A 203 9.53 9.46 7.79
C GLY A 203 8.58 8.26 7.85
N ILE A 204 7.31 8.54 8.01
CA ILE A 204 6.24 7.57 7.77
C ILE A 204 5.44 8.06 6.57
N PHE A 205 5.35 7.25 5.51
CA PHE A 205 4.49 7.52 4.36
C PHE A 205 3.48 6.40 4.20
N SER A 206 2.32 6.55 4.83
CA SER A 206 1.29 5.50 4.88
C SER A 206 -0.05 6.04 5.34
N ARG A 207 -1.15 5.36 4.99
CA ARG A 207 -2.44 5.56 5.67
C ARG A 207 -2.30 5.19 7.15
N ILE A 208 -2.83 6.03 8.02
CA ILE A 208 -2.82 5.78 9.46
C ILE A 208 -4.08 4.99 9.83
N THR A 209 -3.96 3.68 9.83
CA THR A 209 -5.05 2.73 10.08
C THR A 209 -4.65 1.73 11.16
N PRO A 210 -5.62 1.07 11.83
CA PRO A 210 -5.32 0.04 12.83
C PRO A 210 -4.48 -1.12 12.25
N ILE A 211 -4.57 -1.37 10.93
CA ILE A 211 -3.80 -2.42 10.24
C ILE A 211 -2.30 -2.14 10.30
N LYS A 212 -1.88 -0.88 10.22
CA LYS A 212 -0.46 -0.49 10.22
C LYS A 212 0.17 -0.51 11.61
N GLN A 213 -0.59 -0.64 12.66
CA GLN A 213 -0.17 -0.84 14.05
C GLN A 213 0.85 0.19 14.57
N PHE A 214 0.92 1.40 13.97
CA PHE A 214 1.82 2.46 14.42
C PHE A 214 1.68 2.82 15.91
N PRO A 215 0.47 2.89 16.51
CA PRO A 215 0.37 3.16 17.94
C PRO A 215 1.09 2.12 18.80
N LEU A 216 1.04 0.85 18.41
CA LEU A 216 1.72 -0.22 19.14
C LEU A 216 3.24 -0.12 18.98
N LEU A 217 3.73 0.08 17.77
CA LEU A 217 5.15 0.25 17.49
C LEU A 217 5.73 1.46 18.26
N PHE A 218 5.09 2.61 18.15
CA PHE A 218 5.59 3.86 18.74
C PHE A 218 5.32 4.00 20.24
N SER A 219 4.47 3.16 20.85
CA SER A 219 4.40 3.09 22.30
C SER A 219 5.75 2.66 22.93
N ILE A 220 6.57 1.94 22.16
CA ILE A 220 7.91 1.49 22.58
C ILE A 220 9.00 2.41 22.02
N LEU A 221 8.92 2.78 20.73
CA LEU A 221 9.98 3.56 20.09
C LEU A 221 9.98 5.05 20.47
N ALA A 222 8.84 5.65 20.79
CA ALA A 222 8.77 7.07 21.09
C ALA A 222 9.56 7.49 22.36
N PRO A 223 9.56 6.72 23.47
CA PRO A 223 10.45 6.98 24.60
C PRO A 223 11.94 6.93 24.23
N ILE A 224 12.34 6.08 23.28
CA ILE A 224 13.73 5.99 22.81
C ILE A 224 14.06 7.24 21.98
N ILE A 225 13.23 7.57 20.99
CA ILE A 225 13.40 8.73 20.12
C ILE A 225 13.47 10.03 20.94
N SER A 226 12.68 10.15 22.00
CA SER A 226 12.65 11.36 22.87
C SER A 226 14.00 11.71 23.51
N LYS A 227 14.89 10.73 23.65
CA LYS A 227 16.24 10.94 24.20
C LYS A 227 17.18 11.68 23.23
N TYR A 228 16.82 11.77 21.95
CA TYR A 228 17.68 12.29 20.88
C TYR A 228 17.04 13.48 20.16
N PRO A 229 17.26 14.72 20.60
CA PRO A 229 16.63 15.92 20.05
C PRO A 229 16.90 16.16 18.55
N ASN A 230 17.97 15.58 18.02
CA ASN A 230 18.36 15.67 16.62
C ASN A 230 17.62 14.68 15.71
N VAL A 231 16.68 13.87 16.25
CA VAL A 231 15.82 12.98 15.48
C VAL A 231 14.47 13.64 15.26
N ASN A 232 14.06 13.79 14.01
CA ASN A 232 12.77 14.32 13.61
C ASN A 232 11.89 13.20 13.06
N LEU A 233 10.62 13.12 13.47
CA LEU A 233 9.65 12.17 12.95
C LEU A 233 8.59 12.90 12.13
N GLU A 234 8.57 12.66 10.82
CA GLU A 234 7.69 13.31 9.86
C GLU A 234 6.63 12.32 9.36
N ILE A 235 5.35 12.62 9.56
CA ILE A 235 4.26 11.69 9.28
C ILE A 235 3.43 12.22 8.11
N PHE A 236 3.54 11.55 6.97
CA PHE A 236 2.82 11.82 5.74
C PHE A 236 1.74 10.76 5.54
N GLY A 237 0.53 11.10 5.94
CA GLY A 237 -0.61 10.20 5.85
C GLY A 237 -1.80 10.71 6.63
N ALA A 238 -2.95 10.15 6.32
CA ALA A 238 -4.19 10.46 7.00
C ALA A 238 -4.89 9.19 7.48
N GLY A 239 -5.75 9.34 8.46
CA GLY A 239 -6.50 8.23 9.05
C GLY A 239 -7.77 8.65 9.73
N GLY A 240 -8.58 7.69 10.16
CA GLY A 240 -9.76 7.96 10.98
C GLY A 240 -9.39 8.60 12.32
N PHE A 241 -10.34 9.34 12.89
CA PHE A 241 -10.11 10.09 14.13
C PHE A 241 -9.50 9.24 15.26
N ALA A 242 -10.02 8.02 15.48
CA ALA A 242 -9.51 7.13 16.53
C ALA A 242 -8.05 6.73 16.27
N SER A 243 -7.71 6.36 15.04
CA SER A 243 -6.36 5.95 14.66
C SER A 243 -5.35 7.08 14.85
N ILE A 244 -5.70 8.30 14.44
CA ILE A 244 -4.84 9.48 14.62
C ILE A 244 -4.70 9.82 16.11
N ARG A 245 -5.80 9.81 16.88
CA ARG A 245 -5.78 10.05 18.33
C ARG A 245 -4.86 9.08 19.05
N ASP A 246 -5.00 7.79 18.77
CA ASP A 246 -4.24 6.74 19.45
C ASP A 246 -2.76 6.80 19.05
N PHE A 247 -2.48 7.13 17.79
CA PHE A 247 -1.11 7.34 17.34
C PHE A 247 -0.46 8.58 17.99
N LYS A 248 -1.18 9.71 18.06
CA LYS A 248 -0.69 10.90 18.77
C LYS A 248 -0.42 10.63 20.26
N ARG A 249 -1.24 9.78 20.89
CA ARG A 249 -1.04 9.37 22.28
C ARG A 249 0.24 8.55 22.44
N SER A 250 0.51 7.60 21.54
CA SER A 250 1.75 6.82 21.60
C SER A 250 3.00 7.65 21.33
N LEU A 251 2.87 8.77 20.62
CA LEU A 251 3.97 9.71 20.33
C LEU A 251 4.16 10.79 21.39
N ALA A 252 3.38 10.79 22.49
CA ALA A 252 3.46 11.81 23.51
C ALA A 252 4.87 12.03 24.09
N PRO A 253 5.71 10.98 24.33
CA PRO A 253 7.08 11.17 24.82
C PRO A 253 7.96 12.04 23.90
N CYS A 254 7.81 11.91 22.58
CA CYS A 254 8.62 12.65 21.61
C CYS A 254 7.83 13.73 20.83
N LYS A 255 6.71 14.21 21.36
CA LYS A 255 5.76 15.11 20.66
C LYS A 255 6.39 16.35 20.00
N HIS A 256 7.49 16.88 20.55
CA HIS A 256 8.18 18.07 20.02
C HIS A 256 9.01 17.79 18.76
N GLN A 257 9.33 16.52 18.54
CA GLN A 257 10.08 16.02 17.38
C GLN A 257 9.17 15.58 16.24
N VAL A 258 7.83 15.53 16.46
CA VAL A 258 6.85 14.95 15.53
C VAL A 258 6.06 16.03 14.81
N ARG A 259 5.92 15.85 13.49
CA ARG A 259 5.02 16.68 12.67
C ARG A 259 4.11 15.79 11.80
N PHE A 260 2.83 16.13 11.76
CA PHE A 260 1.83 15.50 10.90
C PHE A 260 1.55 16.39 9.68
N TRP A 261 1.69 15.83 8.50
CA TRP A 261 1.54 16.55 7.21
C TRP A 261 0.27 16.18 6.46
N GLY A 262 -0.49 15.19 6.96
CA GLY A 262 -1.66 14.67 6.26
C GLY A 262 -1.31 13.88 5.01
N ALA A 263 -2.33 13.52 4.21
CA ALA A 263 -2.13 12.79 2.98
C ALA A 263 -1.40 13.66 1.94
N GLN A 264 -0.35 13.10 1.34
CA GLN A 264 0.41 13.73 0.25
C GLN A 264 0.22 12.93 -1.04
N MET A 265 0.09 13.64 -2.16
CA MET A 265 -0.23 13.04 -3.45
C MET A 265 1.01 12.74 -4.31
N ASP A 266 2.18 13.24 -3.92
CA ASP A 266 3.45 13.06 -4.62
C ASP A 266 4.43 12.27 -3.74
N PRO A 267 4.55 10.94 -3.97
CA PRO A 267 5.48 10.11 -3.21
C PRO A 267 6.92 10.54 -3.37
N ALA A 268 7.33 10.90 -4.59
CA ALA A 268 8.71 11.28 -4.87
C ALA A 268 9.12 12.52 -4.09
N LEU A 269 8.22 13.49 -3.97
CA LEU A 269 8.46 14.70 -3.20
C LEU A 269 8.57 14.42 -1.70
N VAL A 270 7.78 13.46 -1.17
CA VAL A 270 7.88 13.06 0.23
C VAL A 270 9.21 12.38 0.49
N PHE A 271 9.55 11.33 -0.26
CA PHE A 271 10.74 10.52 0.01
C PHE A 271 12.04 11.32 -0.08
N ARG A 272 12.17 12.24 -1.04
CA ARG A 272 13.36 13.12 -1.18
C ARG A 272 13.65 13.97 0.07
N ASN A 273 12.72 14.09 0.97
CA ASN A 273 12.86 14.87 2.20
C ASN A 273 13.16 14.01 3.43
N LEU A 274 13.29 12.69 3.27
CA LEU A 274 13.57 11.73 4.33
C LEU A 274 15.02 11.29 4.30
N ASP A 275 15.56 10.97 5.47
CA ASP A 275 16.83 10.25 5.58
C ASP A 275 16.57 8.74 5.69
N PHE A 276 15.46 8.35 6.35
CA PHE A 276 15.00 6.97 6.46
C PHE A 276 13.47 6.90 6.41
N LEU A 277 12.95 5.86 5.76
CA LEU A 277 11.55 5.48 5.90
C LEU A 277 11.39 4.53 7.10
N MET A 278 10.45 4.81 8.00
CA MET A 278 10.02 3.88 9.05
C MET A 278 8.87 3.03 8.53
N ALA A 279 9.05 1.72 8.47
CA ALA A 279 7.98 0.77 8.20
C ALA A 279 7.11 0.57 9.46
N GLY A 280 5.87 0.12 9.27
CA GLY A 280 5.00 -0.33 10.37
C GLY A 280 5.36 -1.73 10.84
N LEU A 281 4.55 -2.31 11.72
CA LEU A 281 4.70 -3.72 12.11
C LEU A 281 4.35 -4.66 10.94
N PRO A 282 5.04 -5.79 10.81
CA PRO A 282 5.01 -6.64 9.62
C PRO A 282 3.75 -7.51 9.49
N GLU A 283 3.11 -7.91 10.59
CA GLU A 283 2.13 -9.02 10.59
C GLU A 283 0.93 -8.79 9.66
N LYS A 284 0.54 -7.53 9.48
CA LYS A 284 -0.59 -7.13 8.62
C LYS A 284 -0.15 -6.43 7.34
N GLU A 285 1.15 -6.44 7.06
CA GLU A 285 1.69 -5.93 5.81
C GLU A 285 1.79 -7.07 4.78
N ALA A 286 1.40 -6.80 3.55
CA ALA A 286 1.44 -7.83 2.50
C ALA A 286 2.74 -7.79 1.68
N LEU A 287 3.23 -6.60 1.39
CA LEU A 287 4.44 -6.39 0.58
C LEU A 287 5.22 -5.14 1.03
N GLY A 288 4.51 -4.03 1.32
CA GLY A 288 5.14 -2.76 1.65
C GLY A 288 5.53 -1.95 0.41
N LEU A 289 4.57 -1.56 -0.43
CA LEU A 289 4.86 -0.75 -1.62
C LEU A 289 5.64 0.52 -1.30
N ASN A 290 5.31 1.21 -0.22
CA ASN A 290 6.04 2.39 0.23
C ASN A 290 7.50 2.09 0.60
N VAL A 291 7.80 0.86 1.05
CA VAL A 291 9.17 0.38 1.32
C VAL A 291 9.95 0.26 0.02
N ILE A 292 9.31 -0.29 -1.02
CA ILE A 292 9.89 -0.41 -2.35
C ILE A 292 10.08 0.99 -2.96
N GLU A 293 9.06 1.83 -2.93
CA GLU A 293 9.08 3.21 -3.46
C GLU A 293 10.22 4.06 -2.85
N ALA A 294 10.44 3.94 -1.54
CA ALA A 294 11.53 4.63 -0.83
C ALA A 294 12.91 4.25 -1.39
N GLN A 295 13.15 2.96 -1.58
CA GLN A 295 14.42 2.43 -2.05
C GLN A 295 14.74 2.91 -3.48
N PHE A 296 13.74 2.97 -4.36
CA PHE A 296 13.89 3.54 -5.72
C PHE A 296 14.28 5.03 -5.70
N LEU A 297 13.98 5.74 -4.64
CA LEU A 297 14.36 7.13 -4.44
C LEU A 297 15.59 7.31 -3.52
N ASN A 298 16.37 6.25 -3.38
CA ASN A 298 17.59 6.22 -2.58
C ASN A 298 17.36 6.52 -1.09
N VAL A 299 16.16 6.20 -0.57
CA VAL A 299 15.82 6.34 0.84
C VAL A 299 15.87 4.97 1.50
N PRO A 300 16.84 4.71 2.39
CA PRO A 300 16.91 3.47 3.12
C PRO A 300 15.74 3.31 4.10
N VAL A 301 15.43 2.06 4.42
CA VAL A 301 14.27 1.70 5.24
C VAL A 301 14.71 1.17 6.60
N LEU A 302 14.00 1.54 7.66
CA LEU A 302 14.10 0.94 8.98
C LEU A 302 12.87 0.06 9.21
N ALA A 303 13.05 -1.24 9.43
CA ALA A 303 11.95 -2.18 9.55
C ALA A 303 12.25 -3.30 10.56
N VAL A 304 11.19 -3.88 11.12
CA VAL A 304 11.29 -5.13 11.89
C VAL A 304 11.76 -6.26 10.98
N ARG A 305 12.69 -7.10 11.46
CA ARG A 305 13.25 -8.27 10.73
C ARG A 305 12.22 -9.39 10.63
N ALA A 306 11.23 -9.24 9.78
CA ALA A 306 10.19 -10.24 9.54
C ALA A 306 9.57 -10.10 8.13
N PRO A 307 8.97 -11.15 7.55
CA PRO A 307 8.19 -11.02 6.34
C PRO A 307 7.03 -10.02 6.49
N PRO A 308 6.72 -9.27 5.44
CA PRO A 308 7.28 -9.31 4.10
C PRO A 308 8.56 -8.48 3.93
N PHE A 309 9.02 -7.75 4.94
CA PHE A 309 10.13 -6.82 4.82
C PHE A 309 11.45 -7.52 4.48
N THR A 310 11.66 -8.75 4.97
CA THR A 310 12.84 -9.57 4.58
C THR A 310 12.87 -9.96 3.11
N GLN A 311 11.75 -9.82 2.39
CA GLN A 311 11.68 -9.99 0.94
C GLN A 311 11.91 -8.68 0.19
N THR A 312 11.52 -7.54 0.78
CA THR A 312 11.52 -6.24 0.11
C THR A 312 12.70 -5.36 0.46
N ILE A 313 13.49 -5.72 1.47
CA ILE A 313 14.68 -4.98 1.93
C ILE A 313 15.90 -5.91 1.88
N LEU A 314 16.98 -5.42 1.29
CA LEU A 314 18.27 -6.06 1.36
C LEU A 314 19.03 -5.48 2.57
N GLY A 315 19.10 -6.26 3.67
CA GLY A 315 19.66 -5.81 4.94
C GLY A 315 21.08 -5.27 4.82
N ASN A 316 21.37 -4.16 5.51
CA ASN A 316 22.63 -3.43 5.49
C ASN A 316 23.06 -2.92 4.09
N LYS A 317 22.13 -2.88 3.13
CA LYS A 317 22.32 -2.35 1.78
C LYS A 317 21.23 -1.38 1.36
N THR A 318 19.97 -1.81 1.45
CA THR A 318 18.82 -0.94 1.12
C THR A 318 18.02 -0.53 2.34
N GLY A 319 18.35 -1.05 3.51
CA GLY A 319 17.73 -0.70 4.79
C GLY A 319 18.39 -1.46 5.94
N PHE A 320 18.00 -1.09 7.15
CA PHE A 320 18.38 -1.76 8.37
C PHE A 320 17.19 -2.49 8.98
N PHE A 321 17.47 -3.64 9.56
CA PHE A 321 16.51 -4.38 10.36
C PHE A 321 16.81 -4.22 11.84
N PHE A 322 15.74 -4.25 12.64
CA PHE A 322 15.79 -4.37 14.08
C PHE A 322 14.80 -5.45 14.53
N ARG A 323 14.99 -6.01 15.72
CA ARG A 323 14.08 -6.97 16.34
C ARG A 323 12.72 -6.33 16.58
N ASP A 324 11.69 -7.15 16.66
CA ASP A 324 10.37 -6.66 17.05
C ASP A 324 10.47 -5.99 18.43
N PRO A 325 10.15 -4.69 18.55
CA PRO A 325 10.30 -3.97 19.82
C PRO A 325 9.45 -4.53 20.97
N ARG A 326 8.47 -5.35 20.65
CA ARG A 326 7.64 -6.04 21.66
C ARG A 326 8.40 -7.18 22.35
N GLU A 327 9.46 -7.69 21.72
CA GLU A 327 10.28 -8.80 22.22
C GLU A 327 11.49 -8.31 23.02
N ASP A 328 12.08 -7.16 22.63
CA ASP A 328 13.30 -6.62 23.24
C ASP A 328 13.14 -5.23 23.85
N CYS A 329 11.89 -4.75 24.01
CA CYS A 329 11.60 -3.39 24.49
C CYS A 329 12.25 -2.28 23.64
N GLY A 330 12.60 -2.58 22.38
CA GLY A 330 13.20 -1.67 21.41
C GLY A 330 14.71 -1.48 21.58
N GLU A 331 15.40 -2.42 22.21
CA GLU A 331 16.85 -2.33 22.47
C GLU A 331 17.64 -2.30 21.15
N GLU A 332 17.40 -3.23 20.22
CA GLU A 332 18.10 -3.26 18.93
C GLU A 332 17.80 -2.02 18.08
N PHE A 333 16.57 -1.47 18.15
CA PHE A 333 16.26 -0.18 17.51
C PHE A 333 17.06 0.96 18.15
N HIS A 334 17.24 0.95 19.47
CA HIS A 334 18.01 1.97 20.17
C HIS A 334 19.49 1.94 19.76
N GLU A 335 20.12 0.76 19.71
CA GLU A 335 21.48 0.57 19.25
C GLU A 335 21.66 1.08 17.82
N LEU A 336 20.77 0.66 16.91
CA LEU A 336 20.76 1.11 15.52
C LEU A 336 20.62 2.65 15.41
N LEU A 337 19.78 3.26 16.24
CA LEU A 337 19.62 4.71 16.24
C LEU A 337 20.90 5.43 16.70
N LEU A 338 21.61 4.87 17.68
CA LEU A 338 22.92 5.39 18.11
C LEU A 338 23.98 5.29 17.02
N GLU A 339 24.04 4.17 16.30
CA GLU A 339 24.95 3.99 15.15
C GLU A 339 24.67 5.03 14.05
N ILE A 340 23.38 5.26 13.73
CA ILE A 340 22.98 6.27 12.75
C ILE A 340 23.40 7.67 13.21
N LEU A 341 23.17 8.02 14.46
CA LEU A 341 23.46 9.35 15.00
C LEU A 341 24.96 9.63 15.15
N SER A 342 25.74 8.62 15.46
CA SER A 342 27.23 8.75 15.55
C SER A 342 27.89 8.88 14.17
N GLY A 343 27.16 8.59 13.08
CA GLY A 343 27.73 8.53 11.74
C GLY A 343 28.63 7.30 11.52
N SER A 344 28.66 6.36 12.45
CA SER A 344 29.41 5.10 12.33
C SER A 344 28.67 4.07 11.47
N SER A 345 27.36 4.24 11.29
CA SER A 345 26.58 3.39 10.38
C SER A 345 27.04 3.56 8.93
N LEU A 346 27.00 2.47 8.18
CA LEU A 346 27.20 2.51 6.74
C LEU A 346 26.20 3.47 6.10
N LYS A 347 26.68 4.39 5.27
CA LYS A 347 25.79 5.20 4.44
C LYS A 347 25.14 4.29 3.42
N LEU A 348 23.88 3.98 3.63
CA LEU A 348 23.12 3.14 2.71
C LEU A 348 22.72 3.95 1.46
N GLU A 349 22.93 3.33 0.32
CA GLU A 349 22.53 3.90 -0.98
C GLU A 349 21.78 2.82 -1.78
N PRO A 350 20.45 2.67 -1.55
CA PRO A 350 19.64 1.63 -2.19
C PRO A 350 19.80 1.54 -3.70
N VAL A 351 19.97 2.67 -4.39
CA VAL A 351 20.13 2.71 -5.86
C VAL A 351 21.44 2.07 -6.36
N LYS A 352 22.40 1.81 -5.47
CA LYS A 352 23.62 1.06 -5.80
C LYS A 352 23.42 -0.46 -5.84
N HIS A 353 22.19 -0.92 -5.58
CA HIS A 353 21.80 -2.33 -5.63
C HIS A 353 20.73 -2.57 -6.70
N PRO A 354 21.04 -2.29 -7.98
CA PRO A 354 20.06 -2.37 -9.06
C PRO A 354 19.48 -3.78 -9.24
N GLU A 355 20.25 -4.84 -8.97
CA GLU A 355 19.81 -6.22 -9.04
C GLU A 355 18.66 -6.53 -8.05
N HIS A 356 18.65 -5.89 -6.89
CA HIS A 356 17.57 -6.02 -5.93
C HIS A 356 16.36 -5.17 -6.36
N LEU A 357 16.59 -3.93 -6.76
CA LEU A 357 15.51 -3.03 -7.19
C LEU A 357 14.81 -3.54 -8.44
N GLU A 358 15.57 -4.17 -9.35
CA GLU A 358 15.02 -4.76 -10.57
C GLU A 358 13.93 -5.80 -10.29
N LEU A 359 13.98 -6.50 -9.16
CA LEU A 359 12.90 -7.41 -8.74
C LEU A 359 11.55 -6.71 -8.63
N PHE A 360 11.56 -5.41 -8.36
CA PHE A 360 10.36 -4.57 -8.18
C PHE A 360 10.18 -3.56 -9.30
N SER A 361 10.91 -3.72 -10.41
CA SER A 361 10.73 -2.88 -11.59
C SER A 361 9.40 -3.18 -12.28
N PHE A 362 8.86 -2.19 -12.98
CA PHE A 362 7.64 -2.37 -13.75
C PHE A 362 7.81 -3.38 -14.88
N GLN A 363 8.99 -3.48 -15.47
CA GLN A 363 9.27 -4.45 -16.54
C GLN A 363 9.25 -5.89 -16.00
N ASN A 364 9.86 -6.14 -14.84
CA ASN A 364 9.78 -7.45 -14.18
C ASN A 364 8.36 -7.79 -13.72
N PHE A 365 7.61 -6.81 -13.22
CA PHE A 365 6.20 -7.00 -12.90
C PHE A 365 5.40 -7.44 -14.14
N LYS A 366 5.57 -6.72 -15.25
CA LYS A 366 4.93 -7.04 -16.54
C LYS A 366 5.32 -8.44 -17.05
N MET A 367 6.61 -8.78 -16.96
CA MET A 367 7.12 -10.11 -17.32
C MET A 367 6.46 -11.20 -16.45
N ARG A 368 6.43 -11.05 -15.13
CA ARG A 368 5.76 -12.02 -14.24
C ARG A 368 4.29 -12.17 -14.58
N LEU A 369 3.59 -11.07 -14.83
CA LEU A 369 2.19 -11.08 -15.21
C LEU A 369 1.98 -11.84 -16.53
N SER A 370 2.88 -11.66 -17.52
CA SER A 370 2.80 -12.33 -18.80
C SER A 370 2.97 -13.85 -18.74
N LEU A 371 3.60 -14.35 -17.69
CA LEU A 371 3.81 -15.79 -17.47
C LEU A 371 2.61 -16.46 -16.79
N THR A 372 1.67 -15.70 -16.27
CA THR A 372 0.51 -16.24 -15.55
C THR A 372 -0.58 -16.77 -16.48
N PRO A 373 -1.47 -17.64 -15.98
CA PRO A 373 -2.66 -18.07 -16.70
C PRO A 373 -3.58 -16.93 -17.14
N LEU A 374 -3.50 -15.78 -16.49
CA LEU A 374 -4.23 -14.56 -16.90
C LEU A 374 -3.99 -14.21 -18.38
N LEU A 375 -2.79 -14.48 -18.89
CA LEU A 375 -2.43 -14.13 -20.27
C LEU A 375 -2.24 -15.34 -21.19
N ARG A 376 -1.92 -16.49 -20.63
CA ARG A 376 -1.74 -17.74 -21.39
C ARG A 376 -3.05 -18.48 -21.65
N GLY A 377 -4.05 -18.27 -20.79
CA GLY A 377 -5.36 -18.92 -20.92
C GLY A 377 -5.42 -20.35 -20.37
N ASP A 378 -4.29 -20.93 -20.01
CA ASP A 378 -4.20 -22.29 -19.46
C ASP A 378 -4.19 -22.21 -17.93
N ILE A 379 -5.27 -22.65 -17.30
CA ILE A 379 -5.31 -22.83 -15.83
C ILE A 379 -4.76 -24.22 -15.55
N PRO A 380 -3.74 -24.34 -14.69
CA PRO A 380 -3.20 -25.63 -14.29
C PRO A 380 -4.20 -26.47 -13.47
#